data_f47365b7bcdbc16421e373bfa7ff7971
#
_entry.id   f47365b7bcdbc16421e373bfa7ff7971
#
_cell.length_a   1.000
_cell.length_b   1.000
_cell.length_c   1.000
_cell.angle_alpha   90.00
_cell.angle_beta   90.00
_cell.angle_gamma   90.00
#
_symmetry.space_group_name_H-M   'P 1'
#
loop_
_entity.id
_entity.type
_entity.pdbx_description
1 polymer ?
#
loop_
_entity_poly.entity_id
_entity_poly.type
_entity_poly.pdbx_seq_one_letter_code
_entity_poly.pdbx_strand_id
1 'polypeptide(L)'
;MTTHERDRAHSGADQNSEWYKEELEDSAEFRKTYRNRLSVVKPKDMPFENSPDGLIKHLVHEKQDTTENCVEAYMQFIKPGSHTGKRRILAEQILFVAEGTGYDLHWDVEFEVDTEFHWSWKKEPRKFEWERGDFIF
;
A
#
# COMPACT_ATOMS: atom_id res chain seq x y z
N MET A 1 2.47 17.01 29.38
CA MET A 1 1.61 15.93 29.87
C MET A 1 2.47 14.71 30.11
N THR A 2 2.66 14.31 31.34
CA THR A 2 3.49 13.15 31.71
C THR A 2 2.79 11.83 31.35
N THR A 3 3.55 10.74 31.25
CA THR A 3 2.96 9.40 31.01
C THR A 3 1.90 9.06 32.04
N HIS A 4 2.14 9.38 33.31
CA HIS A 4 1.20 9.19 34.40
C HIS A 4 -0.09 10.02 34.30
N GLU A 5 -0.03 11.20 33.69
CA GLU A 5 -1.25 12.01 33.46
C GLU A 5 -2.07 11.43 32.31
N ARG A 6 -1.42 10.85 31.29
CA ARG A 6 -2.10 10.11 30.21
C ARG A 6 -2.80 8.84 30.75
N ASP A 7 -2.09 8.07 31.56
CA ASP A 7 -2.64 6.85 32.14
C ASP A 7 -3.85 7.13 33.04
N ARG A 8 -3.81 8.22 33.81
CA ARG A 8 -4.98 8.65 34.61
C ARG A 8 -6.15 9.15 33.75
N ALA A 9 -5.87 9.84 32.65
CA ALA A 9 -6.90 10.27 31.73
C ALA A 9 -7.58 9.09 31.03
N HIS A 10 -6.84 8.02 30.78
CA HIS A 10 -7.40 6.78 30.22
C HIS A 10 -8.06 5.88 31.25
N SER A 11 -7.61 5.88 32.50
CA SER A 11 -8.24 5.06 33.56
C SER A 11 -9.64 5.55 33.98
N GLY A 12 -10.01 6.76 33.59
CA GLY A 12 -11.37 7.29 33.74
C GLY A 12 -12.22 7.19 32.48
N ALA A 13 -11.66 6.65 31.39
CA ALA A 13 -12.40 6.42 30.17
C ALA A 13 -13.44 5.32 30.38
N ASP A 14 -14.56 5.52 29.78
CA ASP A 14 -15.80 4.77 29.81
C ASP A 14 -15.60 3.27 30.15
N GLN A 15 -15.95 2.91 31.37
CA GLN A 15 -15.86 1.52 31.85
C GLN A 15 -16.84 0.59 31.12
N ASN A 16 -17.66 1.12 30.24
CA ASN A 16 -18.62 0.40 29.42
C ASN A 16 -18.18 0.24 27.95
N SER A 17 -16.92 0.50 27.63
CA SER A 17 -16.43 0.25 26.26
C SER A 17 -16.51 -1.24 25.95
N GLU A 18 -17.14 -1.58 24.85
CA GLU A 18 -17.28 -2.95 24.35
C GLU A 18 -16.34 -3.23 23.15
N TRP A 19 -15.25 -2.52 23.05
CA TRP A 19 -14.34 -2.61 21.91
C TRP A 19 -13.89 -4.04 21.59
N TYR A 20 -13.60 -4.83 22.60
CA TYR A 20 -13.24 -6.23 22.40
C TYR A 20 -14.39 -7.07 21.84
N LYS A 21 -15.62 -6.76 22.23
CA LYS A 21 -16.81 -7.40 21.69
C LYS A 21 -17.04 -6.99 20.24
N GLU A 22 -16.86 -5.70 19.92
CA GLU A 22 -16.92 -5.18 18.56
C GLU A 22 -15.88 -5.89 17.65
N GLU A 23 -14.64 -6.05 18.09
CA GLU A 23 -13.60 -6.80 17.37
C GLU A 23 -14.00 -8.27 17.11
N LEU A 24 -14.66 -8.92 18.07
CA LEU A 24 -15.15 -10.29 17.89
C LEU A 24 -16.33 -10.36 16.91
N GLU A 25 -17.22 -9.39 16.94
CA GLU A 25 -18.33 -9.27 16.00
C GLU A 25 -17.84 -9.01 14.59
N ASP A 26 -16.90 -8.08 14.41
CA ASP A 26 -16.23 -7.79 13.13
C ASP A 26 -15.50 -9.04 12.59
N SER A 27 -14.77 -9.74 13.44
CA SER A 27 -14.13 -11.00 13.08
C SER A 27 -15.11 -12.10 12.67
N ALA A 28 -16.28 -12.14 13.30
CA ALA A 28 -17.32 -13.12 12.98
C ALA A 28 -17.99 -12.78 11.64
N GLU A 29 -18.25 -11.51 11.38
CA GLU A 29 -18.80 -11.02 10.10
C GLU A 29 -17.80 -11.27 8.97
N PHE A 30 -16.54 -10.90 9.19
CA PHE A 30 -15.45 -11.19 8.27
C PHE A 30 -15.36 -12.67 7.87
N ARG A 31 -15.48 -13.59 8.83
CA ARG A 31 -15.47 -15.04 8.54
C ARG A 31 -16.63 -15.50 7.68
N LYS A 32 -17.78 -14.82 7.72
CA LYS A 32 -18.91 -15.14 6.85
C LYS A 32 -18.64 -14.71 5.40
N THR A 33 -18.05 -13.52 5.22
CA THR A 33 -17.71 -13.00 3.90
C THR A 33 -16.53 -13.74 3.28
N TYR A 34 -15.58 -14.19 4.10
CA TYR A 34 -14.38 -14.92 3.67
C TYR A 34 -14.68 -16.16 2.82
N ARG A 35 -15.78 -16.87 3.08
CA ARG A 35 -16.17 -18.06 2.34
C ARG A 35 -16.58 -17.79 0.89
N ASN A 36 -16.91 -16.54 0.57
CA ASN A 36 -17.37 -16.12 -0.74
C ASN A 36 -16.26 -15.51 -1.60
N ARG A 37 -15.01 -15.54 -1.11
CA ARG A 37 -13.87 -14.96 -1.82
C ARG A 37 -13.59 -15.66 -3.13
N LEU A 38 -13.14 -14.88 -4.09
CA LEU A 38 -12.67 -15.37 -5.37
C LEU A 38 -11.35 -16.10 -5.19
N SER A 39 -11.35 -17.42 -5.36
CA SER A 39 -10.12 -18.22 -5.35
C SER A 39 -9.30 -18.08 -6.62
N VAL A 40 -9.90 -17.59 -7.70
CA VAL A 40 -9.25 -17.37 -8.99
C VAL A 40 -9.71 -16.05 -9.58
N VAL A 41 -8.76 -15.18 -9.82
CA VAL A 41 -8.99 -13.90 -10.49
C VAL A 41 -8.61 -14.04 -11.97
N LYS A 42 -9.54 -13.71 -12.85
CA LYS A 42 -9.28 -13.65 -14.28
C LYS A 42 -9.08 -12.20 -14.70
N PRO A 43 -7.91 -11.81 -15.20
CA PRO A 43 -7.65 -10.41 -15.55
C PRO A 43 -8.68 -9.77 -16.47
N LYS A 44 -9.29 -10.55 -17.35
CA LYS A 44 -10.35 -10.06 -18.26
C LYS A 44 -11.60 -9.55 -17.56
N ASP A 45 -11.89 -10.06 -16.36
CA ASP A 45 -13.09 -9.76 -15.59
C ASP A 45 -12.85 -8.62 -14.57
N MET A 46 -11.61 -8.14 -14.47
CA MET A 46 -11.21 -7.13 -13.52
C MET A 46 -11.34 -5.70 -14.08
N PRO A 47 -11.74 -4.72 -13.25
CA PRO A 47 -11.97 -3.35 -13.69
C PRO A 47 -10.68 -2.63 -14.04
N PHE A 48 -10.82 -1.68 -14.96
CA PHE A 48 -9.80 -0.66 -15.21
C PHE A 48 -10.13 0.61 -14.46
N GLU A 49 -9.08 1.33 -14.06
CA GLU A 49 -9.16 2.62 -13.42
C GLU A 49 -8.13 3.57 -14.03
N ASN A 50 -8.55 4.81 -14.30
CA ASN A 50 -7.62 5.89 -14.59
C ASN A 50 -7.14 6.50 -13.27
N SER A 51 -5.86 6.39 -13.00
CA SER A 51 -5.22 6.89 -11.80
C SER A 51 -4.17 7.96 -12.12
N PRO A 52 -3.67 8.70 -11.15
CA PRO A 52 -2.51 9.57 -11.34
C PRO A 52 -1.26 8.82 -11.84
N ASP A 53 -1.20 7.53 -11.62
CA ASP A 53 -0.12 6.64 -12.06
C ASP A 53 -0.36 6.06 -13.47
N GLY A 54 -1.40 6.51 -14.16
CA GLY A 54 -1.80 6.03 -15.48
C GLY A 54 -2.99 5.08 -15.43
N LEU A 55 -3.17 4.30 -16.47
CA LEU A 55 -4.21 3.29 -16.54
C LEU A 55 -3.78 2.07 -15.72
N ILE A 56 -4.56 1.71 -14.72
CA ILE A 56 -4.33 0.51 -13.91
C ILE A 56 -5.48 -0.48 -14.08
N LYS A 57 -5.17 -1.75 -13.87
CA LYS A 57 -6.13 -2.83 -13.85
C LYS A 57 -5.97 -3.61 -12.54
N HIS A 58 -6.95 -3.51 -11.68
CA HIS A 58 -6.95 -4.23 -10.41
C HIS A 58 -7.01 -5.73 -10.63
N LEU A 59 -6.17 -6.47 -9.92
CA LEU A 59 -6.14 -7.93 -9.93
C LEU A 59 -6.49 -8.51 -8.56
N VAL A 60 -5.96 -7.89 -7.50
CA VAL A 60 -6.23 -8.24 -6.11
C VAL A 60 -6.53 -6.96 -5.35
N HIS A 61 -7.71 -6.86 -4.79
CA HIS A 61 -8.14 -5.68 -4.05
C HIS A 61 -9.23 -6.07 -3.05
N GLU A 62 -9.26 -5.43 -1.89
CA GLU A 62 -10.26 -5.70 -0.83
C GLU A 62 -11.71 -5.57 -1.31
N LYS A 63 -12.00 -4.51 -2.09
CA LYS A 63 -13.36 -4.25 -2.62
C LYS A 63 -13.85 -5.28 -3.63
N GLN A 64 -13.03 -6.25 -3.99
CA GLN A 64 -13.33 -7.32 -4.93
C GLN A 64 -13.40 -8.68 -4.23
N ASP A 65 -13.44 -8.71 -2.91
CA ASP A 65 -13.43 -9.93 -2.11
C ASP A 65 -12.26 -10.88 -2.45
N THR A 66 -11.13 -10.33 -2.85
CA THR A 66 -9.94 -11.11 -3.25
C THR A 66 -8.87 -11.17 -2.18
N THR A 67 -8.85 -10.24 -1.23
CA THR A 67 -7.82 -10.11 -0.20
C THR A 67 -8.37 -9.46 1.07
N GLU A 68 -7.57 -9.49 2.13
CA GLU A 68 -7.85 -8.96 3.47
C GLU A 68 -7.01 -7.74 3.80
N ASN A 69 -6.92 -6.72 2.97
CA ASN A 69 -6.10 -5.53 3.21
C ASN A 69 -4.59 -5.80 3.38
N CYS A 70 -4.13 -7.03 3.12
CA CYS A 70 -2.73 -7.39 3.29
C CYS A 70 -1.92 -7.20 2.02
N VAL A 71 -2.55 -7.41 0.86
CA VAL A 71 -1.90 -7.36 -0.45
C VAL A 71 -2.85 -6.73 -1.46
N GLU A 72 -2.33 -5.79 -2.21
CA GLU A 72 -2.96 -5.32 -3.44
C GLU A 72 -2.10 -5.70 -4.65
N ALA A 73 -2.71 -6.07 -5.74
CA ALA A 73 -2.02 -6.31 -7.00
C ALA A 73 -2.79 -5.68 -8.15
N TYR A 74 -2.08 -5.00 -9.02
CA TYR A 74 -2.63 -4.42 -10.22
C TYR A 74 -1.61 -4.45 -11.37
N MET A 75 -2.11 -4.46 -12.58
CA MET A 75 -1.30 -4.19 -13.76
C MET A 75 -1.37 -2.69 -14.05
N GLN A 76 -0.23 -2.10 -14.35
CA GLN A 76 -0.10 -0.71 -14.72
C GLN A 76 0.33 -0.59 -16.18
N PHE A 77 -0.31 0.31 -16.91
CA PHE A 77 -0.06 0.55 -18.32
C PHE A 77 0.49 1.96 -18.51
N ILE A 78 1.76 2.04 -18.85
CA ILE A 78 2.46 3.30 -19.14
C ILE A 78 2.65 3.40 -20.63
N LYS A 79 2.09 4.43 -21.26
CA LYS A 79 2.25 4.65 -22.71
C LYS A 79 3.70 5.03 -23.03
N PRO A 80 4.23 4.63 -24.18
CA PRO A 80 5.55 5.08 -24.64
C PRO A 80 5.71 6.59 -24.56
N GLY A 81 6.83 7.05 -24.01
CA GLY A 81 7.10 8.49 -23.83
C GLY A 81 6.31 9.17 -22.69
N SER A 82 5.53 8.39 -21.94
CA SER A 82 4.78 8.84 -20.78
C SER A 82 5.49 8.44 -19.48
N HIS A 83 5.00 8.94 -18.35
CA HIS A 83 5.52 8.60 -17.01
C HIS A 83 4.39 8.56 -16.00
N THR A 84 4.64 7.91 -14.87
CA THR A 84 3.77 7.93 -13.70
C THR A 84 3.99 9.18 -12.87
N GLY A 85 3.08 9.45 -11.93
CA GLY A 85 3.28 10.43 -10.88
C GLY A 85 4.38 10.01 -9.91
N LYS A 86 5.00 11.00 -9.25
CA LYS A 86 5.88 10.74 -8.09
C LYS A 86 5.00 10.39 -6.90
N ARG A 87 5.27 9.25 -6.29
CA ARG A 87 4.52 8.78 -5.13
C ARG A 87 5.41 8.36 -3.98
N ARG A 88 4.85 8.32 -2.81
CA ARG A 88 5.45 7.84 -1.58
C ARG A 88 4.50 6.84 -0.95
N ILE A 89 5.00 5.67 -0.64
CA ILE A 89 4.25 4.61 0.06
C ILE A 89 5.05 4.15 1.29
N LEU A 90 4.36 3.73 2.32
CA LEU A 90 4.97 3.15 3.52
C LEU A 90 5.07 1.63 3.43
N ALA A 91 4.28 1.01 2.56
CA ALA A 91 4.32 -0.43 2.31
C ALA A 91 5.45 -0.78 1.34
N GLU A 92 5.93 -1.99 1.43
CA GLU A 92 6.81 -2.56 0.41
C GLU A 92 6.05 -2.74 -0.91
N GLN A 93 6.72 -2.47 -2.01
CA GLN A 93 6.19 -2.66 -3.34
C GLN A 93 7.18 -3.44 -4.19
N ILE A 94 6.66 -4.40 -4.93
CA ILE A 94 7.42 -5.16 -5.92
C ILE A 94 6.75 -4.94 -7.27
N LEU A 95 7.52 -4.52 -8.26
CA LEU A 95 7.07 -4.37 -9.63
C LEU A 95 7.72 -5.44 -10.49
N PHE A 96 6.93 -6.12 -11.30
CA PHE A 96 7.40 -7.04 -12.32
C PHE A 96 7.14 -6.45 -13.71
N VAL A 97 8.17 -6.32 -14.51
CA VAL A 97 8.07 -5.80 -15.88
C VAL A 97 7.57 -6.89 -16.81
N ALA A 98 6.28 -6.87 -17.11
CA ALA A 98 5.66 -7.85 -18.00
C ALA A 98 6.01 -7.60 -19.48
N GLU A 99 6.13 -6.32 -19.88
CA GLU A 99 6.42 -5.93 -21.27
C GLU A 99 7.04 -4.52 -21.30
N GLY A 100 7.93 -4.28 -22.25
CA GLY A 100 8.52 -2.96 -22.52
C GLY A 100 9.86 -2.74 -21.84
N THR A 101 10.34 -1.52 -21.96
CA THR A 101 11.58 -1.00 -21.35
C THR A 101 11.33 0.39 -20.83
N GLY A 102 12.07 0.79 -19.80
CA GLY A 102 11.96 2.12 -19.22
C GLY A 102 12.98 2.37 -18.12
N TYR A 103 12.64 3.28 -17.23
CA TYR A 103 13.44 3.53 -16.03
C TYR A 103 12.59 4.05 -14.90
N ASP A 104 13.05 3.82 -13.68
CA ASP A 104 12.53 4.40 -12.46
C ASP A 104 13.48 5.43 -11.88
N LEU A 105 12.91 6.40 -11.18
CA LEU A 105 13.63 7.41 -10.43
C LEU A 105 13.31 7.24 -8.94
N HIS A 106 14.31 6.90 -8.15
CA HIS A 106 14.20 6.73 -6.70
C HIS A 106 14.90 7.84 -5.96
N TRP A 107 14.20 8.48 -5.02
CA TRP A 107 14.75 9.48 -4.10
C TRP A 107 15.00 8.83 -2.75
N ASP A 108 16.25 8.63 -2.43
CA ASP A 108 16.66 8.11 -1.12
C ASP A 108 16.41 9.14 0.00
N VAL A 109 16.32 8.65 1.20
CA VAL A 109 16.25 9.46 2.42
C VAL A 109 17.66 9.65 2.98
N GLU A 110 17.98 10.86 3.40
CA GLU A 110 19.18 11.19 4.19
C GLU A 110 18.76 11.35 5.65
N PHE A 111 19.55 10.77 6.55
CA PHE A 111 19.36 10.84 7.98
C PHE A 111 20.54 11.57 8.62
N GLU A 112 20.24 12.53 9.46
CA GLU A 112 21.21 13.16 10.35
C GLU A 112 20.72 12.97 11.79
N VAL A 113 21.63 12.55 12.66
CA VAL A 113 21.39 12.36 14.08
C VAL A 113 22.41 13.21 14.83
N ASP A 114 21.92 14.31 15.39
CA ASP A 114 22.68 15.12 16.33
C ASP A 114 21.99 15.06 17.72
N THR A 115 21.41 16.13 18.21
CA THR A 115 20.56 16.16 19.39
C THR A 115 19.14 15.74 19.12
N GLU A 116 18.73 15.79 17.86
CA GLU A 116 17.43 15.38 17.35
C GLU A 116 17.59 14.53 16.09
N PHE A 117 16.55 13.77 15.74
CA PHE A 117 16.52 13.00 14.52
C PHE A 117 15.95 13.84 13.38
N HIS A 118 16.77 14.10 12.37
CA HIS A 118 16.38 14.82 11.16
C HIS A 118 16.43 13.88 9.96
N TRP A 119 15.48 14.03 9.07
CA TRP A 119 15.48 13.34 7.79
C TRP A 119 15.04 14.27 6.66
N SER A 120 15.63 14.07 5.52
CA SER A 120 15.29 14.80 4.30
C SER A 120 15.40 13.89 3.07
N TRP A 121 14.82 14.32 1.99
CA TRP A 121 14.97 13.63 0.72
C TRP A 121 16.21 14.12 0.00
N LYS A 122 16.98 13.22 -0.60
CA LYS A 122 18.02 13.59 -1.55
C LYS A 122 17.40 14.39 -2.69
N LYS A 123 18.09 15.43 -3.12
CA LYS A 123 17.61 16.31 -4.20
C LYS A 123 17.62 15.56 -5.53
N GLU A 124 18.64 14.77 -5.76
CA GLU A 124 18.83 14.04 -7.00
C GLU A 124 18.37 12.58 -6.85
N PRO A 125 17.54 12.09 -7.77
CA PRO A 125 17.15 10.70 -7.76
C PRO A 125 18.26 9.79 -8.30
N ARG A 126 18.21 8.55 -7.89
CA ARG A 126 18.93 7.47 -8.57
C ARG A 126 18.06 6.95 -9.69
N LYS A 127 18.65 6.73 -10.88
CA LYS A 127 17.99 6.19 -12.06
C LYS A 127 18.29 4.69 -12.16
N PHE A 128 17.26 3.88 -12.35
CA PHE A 128 17.32 2.45 -12.59
C PHE A 128 16.63 2.13 -13.91
N GLU A 129 17.38 1.65 -14.87
CA GLU A 129 16.81 1.19 -16.13
C GLU A 129 16.31 -0.25 -15.98
N TRP A 130 15.23 -0.57 -16.65
CA TRP A 130 14.62 -1.88 -16.60
C TRP A 130 14.08 -2.33 -17.96
N GLU A 131 13.96 -3.63 -18.11
CA GLU A 131 13.42 -4.29 -19.28
C GLU A 131 12.48 -5.44 -18.90
N ARG A 132 11.84 -6.02 -19.89
CA ARG A 132 10.95 -7.15 -19.69
C ARG A 132 11.61 -8.29 -18.92
N GLY A 133 10.94 -8.73 -17.85
CA GLY A 133 11.37 -9.80 -16.95
C GLY A 133 12.05 -9.32 -15.68
N ASP A 134 12.35 -8.02 -15.58
CA ASP A 134 12.95 -7.45 -14.37
C ASP A 134 11.98 -7.31 -13.23
N PHE A 135 12.52 -7.36 -12.04
CA PHE A 135 11.84 -7.00 -10.79
C PHE A 135 12.47 -5.73 -10.23
N ILE A 136 11.61 -4.83 -9.76
CA ILE A 136 12.00 -3.55 -9.16
C ILE A 136 11.46 -3.53 -7.72
N PHE A 137 12.31 -3.12 -6.78
CA PHE A 137 12.01 -3.10 -5.34
C PHE A 137 12.09 -1.70 -4.77
#